data_f20794170663c3f466b18ecf22c06348
#
_entry.id   f20794170663c3f466b18ecf22c06348
#
_cell.length_a   1.000
_cell.length_b   1.000
_cell.length_c   1.000
_cell.angle_alpha   90.00
_cell.angle_beta   90.00
_cell.angle_gamma   90.00
#
_symmetry.space_group_name_H-M   'P 1'
#
loop_
_entity.id
_entity.type
_entity.pdbx_description
1 polymer ?
#
loop_
_entity_poly.entity_id
_entity_poly.type
_entity_poly.pdbx_seq_one_letter_code
_entity_poly.pdbx_strand_id
1 'polypeptide(L)'
;SYVPMKYRDRLLLADIVCHGVPSPYVWRDYVEYQEKRVGGRIDEVSFRDKKTYGWAAHKETYLSGGRLYTDTSFTHLFYRHIMLRPSCSVCPYADVSRVSDITLADFWGWQKAVPGFNDDDKGVSLVLVNTPKGNEVLEKCRDSFEIRDVALSDALQPNLQHPSVPDKDAARFERDYASKGLGYVLKRYGDQGWRYKLYTLYMNTKRRIRRWLQK
;
A
#
# COMPACT_ATOMS: atom_id res chain seq x y z
N SER A 1 -25.42 7.32 -12.06
CA SER A 1 -25.40 7.65 -10.63
C SER A 1 -26.67 7.16 -9.97
N TYR A 2 -26.56 6.30 -8.96
CA TYR A 2 -27.70 5.75 -8.21
C TYR A 2 -28.28 6.76 -7.19
N VAL A 3 -27.64 7.90 -7.00
CA VAL A 3 -28.09 8.92 -6.06
C VAL A 3 -28.96 9.93 -6.79
N PRO A 4 -30.23 10.13 -6.35
CA PRO A 4 -31.12 11.13 -6.93
C PRO A 4 -30.51 12.53 -6.89
N MET A 5 -30.72 13.32 -7.94
CA MET A 5 -30.12 14.68 -8.07
C MET A 5 -30.37 15.58 -6.86
N LYS A 6 -31.56 15.51 -6.26
CA LYS A 6 -31.94 16.30 -5.07
C LYS A 6 -31.08 16.08 -3.83
N TYR A 7 -30.26 15.00 -3.79
CA TYR A 7 -29.38 14.71 -2.67
C TYR A 7 -27.92 14.96 -2.99
N ARG A 8 -27.55 15.22 -4.25
CA ARG A 8 -26.13 15.36 -4.67
C ARG A 8 -25.43 16.50 -3.98
N ASP A 9 -26.13 17.60 -3.74
CA ASP A 9 -25.55 18.76 -3.06
C ASP A 9 -25.24 18.51 -1.58
N ARG A 10 -25.88 17.49 -0.99
CA ARG A 10 -25.65 17.07 0.39
C ARG A 10 -24.56 15.99 0.55
N LEU A 11 -24.05 15.47 -0.54
CA LEU A 11 -23.01 14.43 -0.51
C LEU A 11 -21.63 15.07 -0.63
N LEU A 12 -20.72 14.70 0.25
CA LEU A 12 -19.29 14.84 0.05
C LEU A 12 -18.75 13.53 -0.48
N LEU A 13 -18.10 13.56 -1.63
CA LEU A 13 -17.45 12.40 -2.23
C LEU A 13 -15.97 12.44 -1.91
N ALA A 14 -15.49 11.38 -1.28
CA ALA A 14 -14.07 11.17 -1.05
C ALA A 14 -13.62 9.86 -1.69
N ASP A 15 -12.50 9.87 -2.36
CA ASP A 15 -11.86 8.67 -2.88
C ASP A 15 -10.39 8.57 -2.42
N ILE A 16 -9.73 7.49 -2.79
CA ILE A 16 -8.34 7.24 -2.41
C ILE A 16 -7.47 6.98 -3.65
N VAL A 17 -6.20 7.35 -3.55
CA VAL A 17 -5.18 6.86 -4.49
C VAL A 17 -4.89 5.40 -4.13
N CYS A 18 -5.24 4.49 -5.02
CA CYS A 18 -5.18 3.06 -4.78
C CYS A 18 -3.97 2.43 -5.48
N HIS A 19 -3.16 1.70 -4.73
CA HIS A 19 -2.03 0.94 -5.26
C HIS A 19 -2.47 -0.29 -6.06
N GLY A 20 -3.59 -0.90 -5.69
CA GLY A 20 -4.17 -2.09 -6.32
C GLY A 20 -4.89 -2.98 -5.31
N VAL A 21 -5.61 -3.96 -5.82
CA VAL A 21 -6.36 -4.93 -5.02
C VAL A 21 -5.80 -6.33 -5.29
N PRO A 22 -5.30 -7.04 -4.27
CA PRO A 22 -4.77 -8.38 -4.44
C PRO A 22 -5.91 -9.39 -4.69
N SER A 23 -5.56 -10.58 -5.20
CA SER A 23 -6.49 -11.68 -5.34
C SER A 23 -7.06 -12.11 -3.98
N PRO A 24 -8.40 -12.19 -3.81
CA PRO A 24 -9.02 -12.65 -2.57
C PRO A 24 -8.72 -14.12 -2.28
N TYR A 25 -8.48 -14.93 -3.31
CA TYR A 25 -8.10 -16.34 -3.15
C TYR A 25 -6.71 -16.47 -2.53
N VAL A 26 -5.74 -15.70 -3.02
CA VAL A 26 -4.39 -15.66 -2.44
C VAL A 26 -4.44 -15.19 -0.98
N TRP A 27 -5.28 -14.20 -0.67
CA TRP A 27 -5.46 -13.73 0.70
C TRP A 27 -6.03 -14.82 1.62
N ARG A 28 -7.11 -15.48 1.20
CA ARG A 28 -7.73 -16.58 1.97
C ARG A 28 -6.70 -17.68 2.29
N ASP A 29 -6.02 -18.16 1.26
CA ASP A 29 -5.05 -19.24 1.41
C ASP A 29 -3.84 -18.79 2.26
N TYR A 30 -3.51 -17.47 2.23
CA TYR A 30 -2.46 -16.91 3.06
C TYR A 30 -2.87 -16.85 4.54
N VAL A 31 -4.11 -16.52 4.85
CA VAL A 31 -4.63 -16.61 6.23
C VAL A 31 -4.54 -18.04 6.74
N GLU A 32 -5.03 -19.03 5.97
CA GLU A 32 -4.91 -20.44 6.33
C GLU A 32 -3.45 -20.89 6.54
N TYR A 33 -2.54 -20.40 5.70
CA TYR A 33 -1.11 -20.65 5.84
C TYR A 33 -0.56 -20.09 7.15
N GLN A 34 -0.94 -18.88 7.53
CA GLN A 34 -0.53 -18.26 8.79
C GLN A 34 -1.14 -18.99 9.99
N GLU A 35 -2.41 -19.37 9.94
CA GLU A 35 -3.07 -20.16 10.99
C GLU A 35 -2.35 -21.50 11.27
N LYS A 36 -1.98 -22.21 10.20
CA LYS A 36 -1.17 -23.43 10.32
C LYS A 36 0.21 -23.16 10.91
N ARG A 37 0.84 -22.03 10.55
CA ARG A 37 2.16 -21.64 11.04
C ARG A 37 2.16 -21.31 12.53
N VAL A 38 1.13 -20.62 12.99
CA VAL A 38 1.02 -20.19 14.41
C VAL A 38 0.32 -21.22 15.30
N GLY A 39 -0.31 -22.24 14.70
CA GLY A 39 -1.01 -23.30 15.43
C GLY A 39 -2.35 -22.86 16.04
N GLY A 40 -2.99 -21.83 15.47
CA GLY A 40 -4.23 -21.28 15.95
C GLY A 40 -4.92 -20.36 14.94
N ARG A 41 -6.17 -19.97 15.22
CA ARG A 41 -6.93 -19.06 14.38
C ARG A 41 -6.34 -17.65 14.44
N ILE A 42 -6.37 -16.93 13.33
CA ILE A 42 -6.05 -15.50 13.28
C ILE A 42 -7.29 -14.70 13.69
N ASP A 43 -7.15 -13.93 14.76
CA ASP A 43 -8.22 -13.12 15.34
C ASP A 43 -8.26 -11.72 14.71
N GLU A 44 -7.07 -11.15 14.41
CA GLU A 44 -6.92 -9.81 13.85
C GLU A 44 -5.71 -9.72 12.94
N VAL A 45 -5.79 -8.85 11.92
CA VAL A 45 -4.70 -8.56 10.98
C VAL A 45 -4.51 -7.05 10.85
N SER A 46 -3.27 -6.61 10.93
CA SER A 46 -2.85 -5.25 10.55
C SER A 46 -1.87 -5.30 9.38
N PHE A 47 -2.27 -4.83 8.21
CA PHE A 47 -1.44 -4.88 6.99
C PHE A 47 -0.25 -3.92 6.99
N ARG A 48 -0.34 -2.85 7.74
CA ARG A 48 0.75 -1.89 7.95
C ARG A 48 0.68 -1.48 9.41
N ASP A 49 1.32 -2.26 10.26
CA ASP A 49 1.36 -1.96 11.67
C ASP A 49 2.29 -0.76 11.94
N LYS A 50 1.76 0.42 11.62
CA LYS A 50 2.46 1.70 11.82
C LYS A 50 2.75 1.96 13.30
N LYS A 51 1.90 1.45 14.18
CA LYS A 51 2.04 1.64 15.63
C LYS A 51 3.28 0.96 16.18
N THR A 52 3.55 -0.25 15.70
CA THR A 52 4.69 -1.06 16.18
C THR A 52 5.97 -0.79 15.39
N TYR A 53 5.87 -0.54 14.08
CA TYR A 53 7.03 -0.54 13.16
C TYR A 53 7.25 0.78 12.42
N GLY A 54 6.38 1.78 12.62
CA GLY A 54 6.43 3.04 11.89
C GLY A 54 5.84 2.98 10.50
N TRP A 55 5.74 4.14 9.87
CA TRP A 55 5.04 4.29 8.58
C TRP A 55 5.76 3.58 7.42
N ALA A 56 7.08 3.58 7.43
CA ALA A 56 7.89 3.05 6.33
C ALA A 56 8.11 1.53 6.36
N ALA A 57 7.74 0.85 7.44
CA ALA A 57 8.17 -0.55 7.64
C ALA A 57 7.40 -1.59 6.81
N HIS A 58 6.16 -1.30 6.39
CA HIS A 58 5.31 -2.19 5.58
C HIS A 58 5.23 -3.64 6.09
N LYS A 59 5.16 -3.84 7.41
CA LYS A 59 5.02 -5.17 8.00
C LYS A 59 3.57 -5.48 8.35
N GLU A 60 3.17 -6.71 8.06
CA GLU A 60 1.90 -7.25 8.55
C GLU A 60 2.10 -7.81 9.95
N THR A 61 1.09 -7.63 10.79
CA THR A 61 0.98 -8.30 12.08
C THR A 61 -0.32 -9.07 12.19
N TYR A 62 -0.28 -10.19 12.90
CA TYR A 62 -1.37 -11.12 13.10
C TYR A 62 -1.53 -11.39 14.58
N LEU A 63 -2.73 -11.19 15.12
CA LEU A 63 -3.06 -11.59 16.48
C LEU A 63 -3.68 -13.00 16.45
N SER A 64 -3.16 -13.91 17.26
CA SER A 64 -3.71 -15.26 17.44
C SER A 64 -3.56 -15.69 18.88
N GLY A 65 -4.67 -16.00 19.54
CA GLY A 65 -4.69 -16.41 20.94
C GLY A 65 -3.97 -15.44 21.88
N GLY A 66 -4.10 -14.13 21.66
CA GLY A 66 -3.45 -13.07 22.44
C GLY A 66 -1.96 -12.88 22.15
N ARG A 67 -1.37 -13.60 21.17
CA ARG A 67 0.04 -13.44 20.77
C ARG A 67 0.13 -12.74 19.42
N LEU A 68 1.11 -11.83 19.31
CA LEU A 68 1.38 -11.09 18.08
C LEU A 68 2.46 -11.81 17.27
N TYR A 69 2.17 -12.01 16.00
CA TYR A 69 3.08 -12.57 14.99
C TYR A 69 3.28 -11.55 13.88
N THR A 70 4.42 -11.58 13.21
CA THR A 70 4.71 -10.68 12.09
C THR A 70 5.20 -11.46 10.87
N ASP A 71 4.88 -10.92 9.69
CA ASP A 71 5.33 -11.45 8.40
C ASP A 71 5.49 -10.29 7.40
N THR A 72 6.06 -10.57 6.24
CA THR A 72 6.22 -9.62 5.13
C THR A 72 5.90 -10.26 3.78
N SER A 73 5.58 -11.55 3.77
CA SER A 73 5.47 -12.34 2.54
C SER A 73 4.31 -11.89 1.65
N PHE A 74 3.15 -11.57 2.24
CA PHE A 74 2.01 -11.07 1.48
C PHE A 74 2.29 -9.66 0.94
N THR A 75 2.76 -8.76 1.79
CA THR A 75 3.15 -7.40 1.40
C THR A 75 4.22 -7.41 0.31
N HIS A 76 5.18 -8.33 0.38
CA HIS A 76 6.19 -8.49 -0.66
C HIS A 76 5.59 -8.85 -2.03
N LEU A 77 4.66 -9.82 -2.08
CA LEU A 77 3.95 -10.17 -3.32
C LEU A 77 3.06 -9.01 -3.82
N PHE A 78 2.42 -8.30 -2.90
CA PHE A 78 1.55 -7.16 -3.20
C PHE A 78 2.33 -6.02 -3.86
N TYR A 79 3.43 -5.56 -3.28
CA TYR A 79 4.24 -4.48 -3.84
C TYR A 79 5.01 -4.87 -5.12
N ARG A 80 5.15 -6.15 -5.39
CA ARG A 80 5.61 -6.63 -6.69
C ARG A 80 4.54 -6.56 -7.78
N HIS A 81 3.29 -6.25 -7.46
CA HIS A 81 2.14 -6.29 -8.38
C HIS A 81 1.92 -7.66 -9.04
N ILE A 82 2.40 -8.75 -8.39
CA ILE A 82 2.40 -10.08 -9.01
C ILE A 82 1.06 -10.82 -8.83
N MET A 83 0.25 -10.38 -7.84
CA MET A 83 -1.03 -10.98 -7.48
C MET A 83 -2.19 -10.00 -7.52
N LEU A 84 -2.01 -8.83 -8.14
CA LEU A 84 -3.09 -7.86 -8.29
C LEU A 84 -4.15 -8.36 -9.25
N ARG A 85 -5.39 -7.90 -9.05
CA ARG A 85 -6.49 -8.19 -9.99
C ARG A 85 -6.17 -7.63 -11.37
N PRO A 86 -6.56 -8.31 -12.46
CA PRO A 86 -6.35 -7.79 -13.82
C PRO A 86 -6.93 -6.39 -14.05
N SER A 87 -8.08 -6.08 -13.43
CA SER A 87 -8.70 -4.75 -13.48
C SER A 87 -7.82 -3.61 -12.95
N CYS A 88 -6.83 -3.91 -12.08
CA CYS A 88 -5.92 -2.90 -11.57
C CYS A 88 -4.97 -2.35 -12.64
N SER A 89 -4.65 -3.15 -13.67
CA SER A 89 -3.75 -2.72 -14.77
C SER A 89 -4.42 -1.84 -15.83
N VAL A 90 -5.75 -1.75 -15.79
CA VAL A 90 -6.57 -0.92 -16.69
C VAL A 90 -7.52 -0.02 -15.90
N CYS A 91 -7.16 0.32 -14.67
CA CYS A 91 -7.98 1.10 -13.77
C CYS A 91 -8.21 2.52 -14.32
N PRO A 92 -9.46 2.94 -14.57
CA PRO A 92 -9.75 4.26 -15.11
C PRO A 92 -9.59 5.39 -14.08
N TYR A 93 -9.35 5.05 -12.82
CA TYR A 93 -9.19 6.00 -11.72
C TYR A 93 -7.73 6.25 -11.34
N ALA A 94 -6.76 5.73 -12.08
CA ALA A 94 -5.35 5.98 -11.85
C ALA A 94 -4.88 7.22 -12.62
N ASP A 95 -5.48 8.35 -12.31
CA ASP A 95 -5.30 9.63 -12.96
C ASP A 95 -5.48 10.78 -11.93
N VAL A 96 -5.07 11.98 -12.28
CA VAL A 96 -5.32 13.21 -11.49
C VAL A 96 -6.73 13.76 -11.71
N SER A 97 -7.42 13.37 -12.78
CA SER A 97 -8.84 13.70 -13.02
C SER A 97 -9.74 12.87 -12.15
N ARG A 98 -10.07 13.39 -10.98
CA ARG A 98 -10.85 12.65 -9.97
C ARG A 98 -12.33 13.00 -10.06
N VAL A 99 -13.17 12.01 -9.74
CA VAL A 99 -14.64 12.15 -9.74
C VAL A 99 -15.21 12.57 -8.38
N SER A 100 -14.35 12.58 -7.35
CA SER A 100 -14.70 12.95 -5.98
C SER A 100 -14.45 14.43 -5.69
N ASP A 101 -14.99 14.92 -4.60
CA ASP A 101 -14.74 16.28 -4.11
C ASP A 101 -13.32 16.39 -3.51
N ILE A 102 -12.86 15.33 -2.83
CA ILE A 102 -11.49 15.20 -2.30
C ILE A 102 -10.94 13.80 -2.56
N THR A 103 -9.62 13.74 -2.79
CA THR A 103 -8.88 12.48 -2.91
C THR A 103 -7.82 12.40 -1.83
N LEU A 104 -7.75 11.27 -1.14
CA LEU A 104 -6.80 11.02 -0.05
C LEU A 104 -5.74 10.00 -0.48
N ALA A 105 -4.52 10.21 -0.04
CA ALA A 105 -3.40 9.28 -0.25
C ALA A 105 -2.37 9.31 0.89
N ASP A 106 -1.53 8.30 0.98
CA ASP A 106 -0.23 8.44 1.63
C ASP A 106 0.66 9.35 0.74
N PHE A 107 1.32 10.34 1.30
CA PHE A 107 2.21 11.21 0.53
C PHE A 107 3.63 10.63 0.44
N TRP A 108 3.85 9.75 -0.53
CA TRP A 108 5.18 9.19 -0.79
C TRP A 108 6.11 10.25 -1.36
N GLY A 109 7.25 10.46 -0.68
CA GLY A 109 8.24 11.46 -1.09
C GLY A 109 7.99 12.86 -0.54
N TRP A 110 7.07 13.02 0.42
CA TRP A 110 6.77 14.29 1.08
C TRP A 110 8.01 15.02 1.60
N GLN A 111 9.05 14.28 2.01
CA GLN A 111 10.30 14.84 2.52
C GLN A 111 11.02 15.77 1.53
N LYS A 112 10.77 15.57 0.21
CA LYS A 112 11.31 16.46 -0.83
C LYS A 112 10.45 17.69 -1.02
N ALA A 113 9.12 17.52 -0.98
CA ALA A 113 8.15 18.59 -1.19
C ALA A 113 8.07 19.55 0.00
N VAL A 114 8.13 19.02 1.22
CA VAL A 114 8.02 19.78 2.49
C VAL A 114 9.05 19.29 3.51
N PRO A 115 10.33 19.65 3.34
CA PRO A 115 11.38 19.23 4.26
C PRO A 115 11.09 19.68 5.70
N GLY A 116 11.26 18.75 6.65
CA GLY A 116 11.06 19.04 8.08
C GLY A 116 9.61 19.20 8.54
N PHE A 117 8.63 18.88 7.69
CA PHE A 117 7.21 19.00 8.04
C PHE A 117 6.79 18.00 9.13
N ASN A 118 7.29 16.78 9.09
CA ASN A 118 6.91 15.73 10.03
C ASN A 118 8.11 14.80 10.31
N ASP A 119 8.35 14.46 11.56
CA ASP A 119 9.43 13.57 12.02
C ASP A 119 8.93 12.43 12.93
N ASP A 120 7.58 12.31 13.13
CA ASP A 120 6.97 11.35 14.08
C ASP A 120 6.83 9.92 13.54
N ASP A 121 7.30 9.65 12.32
CA ASP A 121 7.20 8.36 11.61
C ASP A 121 5.77 7.80 11.46
N LYS A 122 4.74 8.64 11.56
CA LYS A 122 3.35 8.24 11.28
C LYS A 122 2.96 8.41 9.81
N GLY A 123 3.80 9.14 9.07
CA GLY A 123 3.61 9.50 7.66
C GLY A 123 2.80 10.79 7.49
N VAL A 124 2.71 11.23 6.25
CA VAL A 124 1.97 12.44 5.84
C VAL A 124 0.89 12.03 4.86
N SER A 125 -0.32 12.57 5.04
CA SER A 125 -1.41 12.39 4.09
C SER A 125 -1.33 13.42 2.98
N LEU A 126 -1.58 12.98 1.74
CA LEU A 126 -1.83 13.86 0.61
C LEU A 126 -3.34 14.05 0.45
N VAL A 127 -3.76 15.29 0.27
CA VAL A 127 -5.15 15.65 -0.02
C VAL A 127 -5.18 16.41 -1.34
N LEU A 128 -5.85 15.85 -2.35
CA LEU A 128 -6.20 16.60 -3.56
C LEU A 128 -7.60 17.16 -3.40
N VAL A 129 -7.74 18.46 -3.58
CA VAL A 129 -9.03 19.15 -3.55
C VAL A 129 -9.51 19.31 -5.00
N ASN A 130 -10.56 18.58 -5.37
CA ASN A 130 -10.96 18.44 -6.75
C ASN A 130 -12.13 19.37 -7.12
N THR A 131 -12.92 19.85 -6.12
CA THR A 131 -14.08 20.70 -6.34
C THR A 131 -14.13 21.85 -5.33
N PRO A 132 -14.89 22.95 -5.64
CA PRO A 132 -15.15 24.01 -4.65
C PRO A 132 -15.77 23.49 -3.35
N LYS A 133 -16.67 22.49 -3.43
CA LYS A 133 -17.28 21.86 -2.25
C LYS A 133 -16.24 21.13 -1.40
N GLY A 134 -15.30 20.40 -2.04
CA GLY A 134 -14.15 19.78 -1.34
C GLY A 134 -13.33 20.83 -0.59
N ASN A 135 -13.08 21.98 -1.23
CA ASN A 135 -12.37 23.09 -0.60
C ASN A 135 -13.12 23.67 0.62
N GLU A 136 -14.41 23.89 0.51
CA GLU A 136 -15.23 24.37 1.64
C GLU A 136 -15.14 23.44 2.85
N VAL A 137 -15.18 22.12 2.62
CA VAL A 137 -15.08 21.15 3.70
C VAL A 137 -13.69 21.15 4.32
N LEU A 138 -12.63 21.19 3.50
CA LEU A 138 -11.26 21.26 4.01
C LEU A 138 -11.04 22.53 4.86
N GLU A 139 -11.51 23.69 4.40
CA GLU A 139 -11.39 24.95 5.13
C GLU A 139 -12.13 24.91 6.48
N LYS A 140 -13.31 24.28 6.55
CA LYS A 140 -14.04 24.10 7.83
C LYS A 140 -13.29 23.22 8.84
N CYS A 141 -12.41 22.36 8.37
CA CYS A 141 -11.62 21.47 9.21
C CYS A 141 -10.17 21.93 9.38
N ARG A 142 -9.78 23.06 8.77
CA ARG A 142 -8.36 23.51 8.67
C ARG A 142 -7.67 23.58 10.03
N ASP A 143 -8.35 24.11 11.04
CA ASP A 143 -7.79 24.27 12.39
C ASP A 143 -7.54 22.92 13.12
N SER A 144 -8.07 21.84 12.59
CA SER A 144 -7.87 20.48 13.14
C SER A 144 -6.64 19.78 12.57
N PHE A 145 -5.95 20.37 11.60
CA PHE A 145 -4.84 19.77 10.87
C PHE A 145 -3.67 20.74 10.72
N GLU A 146 -2.47 20.22 10.71
CA GLU A 146 -1.33 20.94 10.17
C GLU A 146 -1.28 20.70 8.65
N ILE A 147 -1.45 21.75 7.86
CA ILE A 147 -1.55 21.69 6.40
C ILE A 147 -0.41 22.50 5.78
N ARG A 148 0.17 21.94 4.71
CA ARG A 148 1.12 22.63 3.81
C ARG A 148 0.65 22.44 2.38
N ASP A 149 0.55 23.55 1.66
CA ASP A 149 0.26 23.52 0.23
C ASP A 149 1.51 23.11 -0.54
N VAL A 150 1.33 22.26 -1.53
CA VAL A 150 2.40 21.78 -2.42
C VAL A 150 1.95 21.86 -3.87
N ALA A 151 2.88 22.05 -4.77
CA ALA A 151 2.57 21.98 -6.19
C ALA A 151 2.16 20.54 -6.59
N LEU A 152 1.19 20.41 -7.49
CA LEU A 152 0.75 19.10 -7.97
C LEU A 152 1.93 18.29 -8.55
N SER A 153 2.88 18.92 -9.21
CA SER A 153 4.10 18.29 -9.73
C SER A 153 4.91 17.56 -8.67
N ASP A 154 4.93 18.08 -7.44
CA ASP A 154 5.68 17.49 -6.32
C ASP A 154 4.89 16.40 -5.61
N ALA A 155 3.57 16.36 -5.83
CA ALA A 155 2.65 15.38 -5.26
C ALA A 155 2.38 14.19 -6.19
N LEU A 156 2.84 14.23 -7.44
CA LEU A 156 2.60 13.17 -8.40
C LEU A 156 3.29 11.87 -7.99
N GLN A 157 2.51 10.87 -7.71
CA GLN A 157 2.96 9.50 -7.47
C GLN A 157 2.42 8.57 -8.58
N PRO A 158 3.01 7.37 -8.77
CA PRO A 158 2.70 6.51 -9.90
C PRO A 158 1.20 6.29 -10.13
N ASN A 159 0.43 6.00 -9.09
CA ASN A 159 -1.01 5.72 -9.20
C ASN A 159 -1.90 6.98 -9.38
N LEU A 160 -1.31 8.17 -9.44
CA LEU A 160 -1.94 9.39 -9.95
C LEU A 160 -1.62 9.67 -11.43
N GLN A 161 -0.80 8.86 -12.07
CA GLN A 161 -0.34 9.06 -13.43
C GLN A 161 -0.71 7.90 -14.36
N HIS A 162 -0.75 6.67 -13.81
CA HIS A 162 -1.07 5.48 -14.57
C HIS A 162 -1.52 4.33 -13.66
N PRO A 163 -2.26 3.36 -14.19
CA PRO A 163 -2.58 2.12 -13.50
C PRO A 163 -1.34 1.34 -13.04
N SER A 164 -1.51 0.47 -12.04
CA SER A 164 -0.44 -0.40 -11.56
C SER A 164 0.01 -1.36 -12.65
N VAL A 165 1.29 -1.34 -12.98
CA VAL A 165 1.88 -2.22 -13.99
C VAL A 165 2.08 -3.62 -13.39
N PRO A 166 1.50 -4.69 -13.97
CA PRO A 166 1.70 -6.04 -13.49
C PRO A 166 3.18 -6.46 -13.53
N ASP A 167 3.61 -7.26 -12.54
CA ASP A 167 4.93 -7.90 -12.62
C ASP A 167 5.02 -8.79 -13.87
N LYS A 168 6.19 -8.82 -14.51
CA LYS A 168 6.45 -9.65 -15.70
C LYS A 168 6.16 -11.15 -15.47
N ASP A 169 6.26 -11.61 -14.24
CA ASP A 169 5.97 -12.98 -13.84
C ASP A 169 4.51 -13.21 -13.40
N ALA A 170 3.62 -12.20 -13.44
CA ALA A 170 2.24 -12.31 -12.93
C ALA A 170 1.46 -13.48 -13.54
N ALA A 171 1.47 -13.63 -14.88
CA ALA A 171 0.78 -14.75 -15.54
C ALA A 171 1.39 -16.12 -15.18
N ARG A 172 2.69 -16.17 -14.91
CA ARG A 172 3.35 -17.39 -14.45
C ARG A 172 3.04 -17.70 -13.00
N PHE A 173 3.00 -16.67 -12.17
CA PHE A 173 2.57 -16.77 -10.78
C PHE A 173 1.17 -17.36 -10.67
N GLU A 174 0.22 -16.87 -11.47
CA GLU A 174 -1.16 -17.36 -11.47
C GLU A 174 -1.23 -18.85 -11.81
N ARG A 175 -0.54 -19.31 -12.87
CA ARG A 175 -0.47 -20.74 -13.23
C ARG A 175 0.21 -21.59 -12.14
N ASP A 176 1.31 -21.12 -11.57
CA ASP A 176 2.01 -21.84 -10.52
C ASP A 176 1.19 -21.87 -9.22
N TYR A 177 0.46 -20.79 -8.90
CA TYR A 177 -0.44 -20.75 -7.76
C TYR A 177 -1.59 -21.76 -7.91
N ALA A 178 -2.26 -21.78 -9.08
CA ALA A 178 -3.36 -22.69 -9.37
C ALA A 178 -2.93 -24.17 -9.33
N SER A 179 -1.71 -24.49 -9.79
CA SER A 179 -1.25 -25.88 -9.93
C SER A 179 -0.43 -26.40 -8.73
N LYS A 180 0.27 -25.50 -7.98
CA LYS A 180 1.24 -25.87 -6.94
C LYS A 180 0.91 -25.26 -5.57
N GLY A 181 -0.08 -24.38 -5.51
CA GLY A 181 -0.56 -23.74 -4.29
C GLY A 181 0.36 -22.66 -3.72
N LEU A 182 -0.12 -22.06 -2.62
CA LEU A 182 0.48 -20.88 -2.00
C LEU A 182 1.92 -21.13 -1.53
N GLY A 183 2.18 -22.25 -0.86
CA GLY A 183 3.51 -22.54 -0.32
C GLY A 183 4.63 -22.55 -1.37
N TYR A 184 4.33 -22.98 -2.60
CA TYR A 184 5.25 -22.92 -3.73
C TYR A 184 5.51 -21.47 -4.16
N VAL A 185 4.46 -20.66 -4.34
CA VAL A 185 4.61 -19.30 -4.86
C VAL A 185 5.28 -18.37 -3.85
N LEU A 186 5.08 -18.56 -2.54
CA LEU A 186 5.82 -17.84 -1.49
C LEU A 186 7.35 -18.10 -1.56
N LYS A 187 7.75 -19.32 -1.87
CA LYS A 187 9.17 -19.67 -2.03
C LYS A 187 9.74 -19.19 -3.38
N ARG A 188 8.94 -19.25 -4.42
CA ARG A 188 9.39 -18.96 -5.80
C ARG A 188 9.43 -17.47 -6.12
N TYR A 189 8.41 -16.74 -5.70
CA TYR A 189 8.16 -15.34 -6.06
C TYR A 189 8.21 -14.41 -4.86
N GLY A 190 7.98 -14.93 -3.66
CA GLY A 190 8.00 -14.21 -2.39
C GLY A 190 9.38 -14.11 -1.75
N ASP A 191 9.39 -13.74 -0.48
CA ASP A 191 10.57 -13.51 0.34
C ASP A 191 11.06 -14.78 1.10
N GLN A 192 10.36 -15.91 0.98
CA GLN A 192 10.69 -17.16 1.68
C GLN A 192 11.72 -18.03 0.96
N GLY A 193 12.00 -17.76 -0.32
CA GLY A 193 12.94 -18.52 -1.13
C GLY A 193 14.41 -18.26 -0.77
N TRP A 194 15.26 -19.27 -0.95
CA TRP A 194 16.70 -19.14 -0.71
C TRP A 194 17.36 -18.06 -1.58
N ARG A 195 16.88 -17.85 -2.81
CA ARG A 195 17.35 -16.80 -3.72
C ARG A 195 17.10 -15.40 -3.16
N TYR A 196 15.92 -15.17 -2.59
CA TYR A 196 15.60 -13.90 -1.93
C TYR A 196 16.50 -13.69 -0.70
N LYS A 197 16.69 -14.71 0.12
CA LYS A 197 17.58 -14.65 1.29
C LYS A 197 19.01 -14.29 0.91
N LEU A 198 19.56 -14.91 -0.15
CA LEU A 198 20.87 -14.56 -0.69
C LEU A 198 20.95 -13.14 -1.23
N TYR A 199 19.93 -12.71 -1.99
CA TYR A 199 19.84 -11.35 -2.48
C TYR A 199 19.79 -10.32 -1.33
N THR A 200 19.01 -10.58 -0.31
CA THR A 200 18.92 -9.73 0.88
C THR A 200 20.24 -9.64 1.62
N LEU A 201 20.92 -10.75 1.79
CA LEU A 201 22.25 -10.80 2.39
C LEU A 201 23.25 -9.95 1.59
N TYR A 202 23.30 -10.13 0.27
CA TYR A 202 24.14 -9.34 -0.64
C TYR A 202 23.84 -7.83 -0.52
N MET A 203 22.57 -7.43 -0.56
CA MET A 203 22.16 -6.02 -0.46
C MET A 203 22.51 -5.40 0.90
N ASN A 204 22.34 -6.14 1.98
CA ASN A 204 22.72 -5.70 3.33
C ASN A 204 24.23 -5.50 3.46
N THR A 205 25.03 -6.43 2.92
CA THR A 205 26.49 -6.30 2.88
C THR A 205 26.90 -5.08 2.07
N LYS A 206 26.33 -4.87 0.89
CA LYS A 206 26.60 -3.70 0.04
C LYS A 206 26.25 -2.37 0.75
N ARG A 207 25.12 -2.32 1.49
CA ARG A 207 24.74 -1.15 2.27
C ARG A 207 25.72 -0.88 3.42
N ARG A 208 26.21 -1.93 4.10
CA ARG A 208 27.21 -1.79 5.16
C ARG A 208 28.53 -1.24 4.63
N ILE A 209 29.01 -1.77 3.49
CA ILE A 209 30.23 -1.29 2.83
C ILE A 209 30.09 0.17 2.43
N ARG A 210 28.97 0.58 1.80
CA ARG A 210 28.73 1.99 1.44
C ARG A 210 28.75 2.93 2.65
N ARG A 211 28.11 2.54 3.76
CA ARG A 211 28.13 3.34 5.01
C ARG A 211 29.52 3.43 5.60
N TRP A 212 30.35 2.41 5.43
CA TRP A 212 31.74 2.44 5.89
C TRP A 212 32.61 3.35 5.04
N LEU A 213 32.41 3.39 3.72
CA LEU A 213 33.15 4.26 2.80
C LEU A 213 32.72 5.75 2.85
N GLN A 214 31.60 6.07 3.51
CA GLN A 214 31.10 7.43 3.70
C GLN A 214 31.45 8.04 5.06
N LYS A 215 32.15 7.29 5.91
CA LYS A 215 32.77 7.77 7.17
C LYS A 215 34.23 8.07 6.97
#